data_2f4ffa6546b4b6e8d1781ba351853479
#
_entry.id   2f4ffa6546b4b6e8d1781ba351853479
#
_cell.length_a   1.000
_cell.length_b   1.000
_cell.length_c   1.000
_cell.angle_alpha   90.00
_cell.angle_beta   90.00
_cell.angle_gamma   90.00
#
_symmetry.space_group_name_H-M   'P 1'
#
loop_
_entity.id
_entity.type
_entity.pdbx_description
1 polymer ?
#
loop_
_entity_poly.entity_id
_entity_poly.type
_entity_poly.pdbx_seq_one_letter_code
_entity_poly.pdbx_strand_id
1 'polypeptide(L)'
;MTRVRWIGEVVIFALLGMMALYVMAPFHSKVVVLIVLVAPLLVFFVFPAAIRGAWINASSLVQSFTWWHWLALLALLGSLDYRMKAYDVADIAANPIDTSVKIRLACDALVALLLAIRLVSGKTEWLRPMFRGIFAGLTVFVAISLTTTLWSVKPYWSFYKSAEYGLDVALIVAIVTSVKSFNEYKQLFNWVYALCGALLVLAVTEAVFIPRLGFDYGPLGTLTMPELTGVFPAQAPNGLGTYGAIIAIVALCRLLSKSEESSNRGWYQLVLGFGVVTMAMTEARSAIGAFVVAVILYLILSRRVIPGVILAASSAFVLLVSGLGIGLLDYMMRGQTAMQFQQLTGRTELWAVAWQRIMERPFLGWGAYAGGRFIVLPALQKTGFVDVDSTLVETLLDTGIPGLVALLLVVAAAWYFLFRGFRSERMGNGARVLALESLLVLAILTMRCVFVSNLTRHPALPFLAAVGFAELIRRKLKEAT
;
A
#
# COMPACT_ATOMS: atom_id res chain seq x y z
N MET A 1 30.95 -16.27 15.07
CA MET A 1 29.51 -15.96 15.30
C MET A 1 28.77 -15.42 14.08
N THR A 2 29.39 -14.70 13.17
CA THR A 2 28.74 -14.10 11.98
C THR A 2 28.29 -15.09 10.90
N ARG A 3 29.01 -16.19 10.66
CA ARG A 3 28.64 -17.20 9.63
C ARG A 3 27.42 -18.05 9.97
N VAL A 4 27.30 -18.48 11.23
CA VAL A 4 26.15 -19.31 11.69
C VAL A 4 24.83 -18.49 11.64
N ARG A 5 24.94 -17.19 11.89
CA ARG A 5 23.80 -16.25 11.87
C ARG A 5 23.22 -16.09 10.46
N TRP A 6 24.09 -16.10 9.45
CA TRP A 6 23.70 -15.95 8.04
C TRP A 6 22.97 -17.21 7.51
N ILE A 7 23.45 -18.39 7.91
CA ILE A 7 22.80 -19.67 7.56
C ILE A 7 21.39 -19.75 8.14
N GLY A 8 21.18 -19.31 9.37
CA GLY A 8 19.84 -19.24 9.98
C GLY A 8 18.88 -18.32 9.22
N GLU A 9 19.35 -17.17 8.74
CA GLU A 9 18.54 -16.22 7.96
C GLU A 9 18.15 -16.80 6.59
N VAL A 10 19.09 -17.43 5.89
CA VAL A 10 18.83 -18.11 4.61
C VAL A 10 17.88 -19.28 4.77
N VAL A 11 18.03 -20.05 5.84
CA VAL A 11 17.12 -21.18 6.14
C VAL A 11 15.72 -20.67 6.44
N ILE A 12 15.55 -19.59 7.19
CA ILE A 12 14.24 -18.98 7.47
C ILE A 12 13.61 -18.42 6.19
N PHE A 13 14.37 -17.74 5.32
CA PHE A 13 13.87 -17.27 4.02
C PHE A 13 13.49 -18.42 3.09
N ALA A 14 14.28 -19.49 3.06
CA ALA A 14 13.95 -20.70 2.29
C ALA A 14 12.68 -21.40 2.83
N LEU A 15 12.53 -21.46 4.16
CA LEU A 15 11.34 -22.03 4.79
C LEU A 15 10.09 -21.16 4.58
N LEU A 16 10.21 -19.83 4.66
CA LEU A 16 9.10 -18.91 4.37
C LEU A 16 8.73 -18.96 2.89
N GLY A 17 9.70 -19.01 1.99
CA GLY A 17 9.48 -19.20 0.55
C GLY A 17 8.82 -20.55 0.24
N MET A 18 9.28 -21.65 0.87
CA MET A 18 8.65 -22.95 0.76
C MET A 18 7.25 -22.99 1.36
N MET A 19 7.01 -22.28 2.46
CA MET A 19 5.69 -22.19 3.08
C MET A 19 4.71 -21.39 2.22
N ALA A 20 5.14 -20.29 1.60
CA ALA A 20 4.34 -19.55 0.64
C ALA A 20 4.02 -20.39 -0.60
N LEU A 21 5.00 -21.11 -1.15
CA LEU A 21 4.82 -22.02 -2.28
C LEU A 21 3.92 -23.23 -1.93
N TYR A 22 3.93 -23.67 -0.69
CA TYR A 22 3.14 -24.80 -0.23
C TYR A 22 1.68 -24.43 0.06
N VAL A 23 1.42 -23.20 0.50
CA VAL A 23 0.05 -22.64 0.55
C VAL A 23 -0.55 -22.56 -0.85
N MET A 24 0.30 -22.46 -1.88
CA MET A 24 -0.06 -22.44 -3.30
C MET A 24 -0.28 -23.82 -3.93
N ALA A 25 0.09 -24.92 -3.28
CA ALA A 25 -0.12 -26.28 -3.80
C ALA A 25 -1.54 -26.78 -3.56
N PRO A 26 -2.09 -27.66 -4.44
CA PRO A 26 -3.46 -28.13 -4.28
C PRO A 26 -3.71 -28.78 -2.91
N PHE A 27 -4.76 -28.37 -2.30
CA PHE A 27 -5.03 -28.14 -0.87
C PHE A 27 -5.08 -29.37 0.05
N HIS A 28 -4.91 -30.64 -0.37
CA HIS A 28 -5.45 -31.73 0.45
C HIS A 28 -4.49 -32.67 1.16
N SER A 29 -3.21 -32.74 0.88
CA SER A 29 -2.35 -33.71 1.59
C SER A 29 -1.00 -33.17 2.07
N LYS A 30 -0.42 -32.22 1.34
CA LYS A 30 0.95 -31.74 1.62
C LYS A 30 0.98 -30.59 2.62
N VAL A 31 -0.08 -29.77 2.70
CA VAL A 31 -0.18 -28.61 3.62
C VAL A 31 -0.25 -29.06 5.08
N VAL A 32 -1.01 -30.12 5.35
CA VAL A 32 -1.14 -30.64 6.72
C VAL A 32 0.19 -31.12 7.27
N VAL A 33 1.00 -31.79 6.44
CA VAL A 33 2.31 -32.34 6.87
C VAL A 33 3.31 -31.21 7.15
N LEU A 34 3.34 -30.14 6.35
CA LEU A 34 4.28 -29.04 6.59
C LEU A 34 3.83 -28.15 7.75
N ILE A 35 2.54 -27.85 7.87
CA ILE A 35 2.00 -27.13 9.02
C ILE A 35 2.30 -27.90 10.31
N VAL A 36 2.10 -29.21 10.32
CA VAL A 36 2.36 -30.05 11.49
C VAL A 36 3.86 -30.12 11.82
N LEU A 37 4.75 -30.08 10.85
CA LEU A 37 6.20 -30.13 11.08
C LEU A 37 6.84 -28.78 11.36
N VAL A 38 6.42 -27.73 10.67
CA VAL A 38 7.05 -26.39 10.71
C VAL A 38 6.39 -25.47 11.72
N ALA A 39 5.07 -25.54 11.90
CA ALA A 39 4.37 -24.70 12.87
C ALA A 39 4.87 -24.91 14.33
N PRO A 40 5.13 -26.13 14.83
CA PRO A 40 5.71 -26.32 16.16
C PRO A 40 7.09 -25.70 16.30
N LEU A 41 7.94 -25.80 15.28
CA LEU A 41 9.28 -25.19 15.29
C LEU A 41 9.21 -23.67 15.27
N LEU A 42 8.35 -23.09 14.44
CA LEU A 42 8.11 -21.65 14.41
C LEU A 42 7.52 -21.14 15.73
N VAL A 43 6.53 -21.86 16.28
CA VAL A 43 5.92 -21.51 17.57
C VAL A 43 6.95 -21.59 18.70
N PHE A 44 7.78 -22.60 18.75
CA PHE A 44 8.72 -22.81 19.85
C PHE A 44 9.91 -21.84 19.80
N PHE A 45 10.48 -21.58 18.62
CA PHE A 45 11.69 -20.75 18.48
C PHE A 45 11.44 -19.27 18.17
N VAL A 46 10.41 -18.96 17.41
CA VAL A 46 10.15 -17.57 16.94
C VAL A 46 9.09 -16.87 17.79
N PHE A 47 8.09 -17.61 18.25
CA PHE A 47 6.92 -17.03 18.91
C PHE A 47 7.22 -16.27 20.23
N PRO A 48 8.07 -16.76 21.15
CA PRO A 48 8.38 -16.02 22.38
C PRO A 48 9.12 -14.70 22.10
N ALA A 49 10.06 -14.71 21.14
CA ALA A 49 10.78 -13.50 20.73
C ALA A 49 9.86 -12.53 19.98
N ALA A 50 8.93 -13.07 19.17
CA ALA A 50 7.94 -12.28 18.44
C ALA A 50 6.94 -11.62 19.39
N ILE A 51 6.42 -12.33 20.41
CA ILE A 51 5.51 -11.75 21.42
C ILE A 51 6.21 -10.64 22.20
N ARG A 52 7.45 -10.86 22.65
CA ARG A 52 8.22 -9.82 23.34
C ARG A 52 8.43 -8.60 22.45
N GLY A 53 8.81 -8.79 21.20
CA GLY A 53 8.96 -7.72 20.21
C GLY A 53 7.64 -7.01 19.94
N ALA A 54 6.53 -7.73 19.80
CA ALA A 54 5.19 -7.17 19.64
C ALA A 54 4.81 -6.26 20.82
N TRP A 55 5.04 -6.72 22.05
CA TRP A 55 4.76 -5.95 23.26
C TRP A 55 5.58 -4.67 23.34
N ILE A 56 6.89 -4.75 23.06
CA ILE A 56 7.78 -3.57 23.05
C ILE A 56 7.32 -2.56 22.00
N ASN A 57 7.00 -3.03 20.78
CA ASN A 57 6.56 -2.13 19.71
C ASN A 57 5.18 -1.54 19.99
N ALA A 58 4.22 -2.33 20.50
CA ALA A 58 2.89 -1.85 20.87
C ALA A 58 2.95 -0.82 22.01
N SER A 59 3.72 -1.10 23.07
CA SER A 59 3.88 -0.17 24.18
C SER A 59 4.55 1.15 23.73
N SER A 60 5.56 1.08 22.88
CA SER A 60 6.21 2.26 22.29
C SER A 60 5.24 3.08 21.44
N LEU A 61 4.39 2.43 20.62
CA LEU A 61 3.36 3.10 19.84
C LEU A 61 2.33 3.81 20.72
N VAL A 62 1.82 3.13 21.77
CA VAL A 62 0.83 3.72 22.69
C VAL A 62 1.43 4.89 23.46
N GLN A 63 2.67 4.79 23.93
CA GLN A 63 3.35 5.88 24.65
C GLN A 63 3.65 7.09 23.75
N SER A 64 3.77 6.88 22.42
CA SER A 64 4.02 7.96 21.47
C SER A 64 2.75 8.65 20.96
N PHE A 65 1.58 8.37 21.53
CA PHE A 65 0.30 8.91 21.10
C PHE A 65 0.27 10.45 21.21
N THR A 66 0.17 11.09 20.06
CA THR A 66 0.05 12.55 19.92
C THR A 66 -1.22 12.89 19.11
N TRP A 67 -1.57 14.16 19.01
CA TRP A 67 -2.75 14.63 18.29
C TRP A 67 -2.82 14.13 16.83
N TRP A 68 -1.72 14.02 16.16
CA TRP A 68 -1.67 13.61 14.76
C TRP A 68 -1.90 12.10 14.56
N HIS A 69 -1.60 11.27 15.57
CA HIS A 69 -1.97 9.85 15.55
C HIS A 69 -3.49 9.67 15.51
N TRP A 70 -4.21 10.46 16.31
CA TRP A 70 -5.66 10.46 16.31
C TRP A 70 -6.22 10.91 14.97
N LEU A 71 -5.65 11.97 14.36
CA LEU A 71 -6.08 12.43 13.04
C LEU A 71 -5.78 11.41 11.95
N ALA A 72 -4.61 10.76 11.99
CA ALA A 72 -4.28 9.69 11.05
C ALA A 72 -5.24 8.50 11.19
N LEU A 73 -5.63 8.14 12.42
CA LEU A 73 -6.63 7.10 12.67
C LEU A 73 -8.00 7.50 12.13
N LEU A 74 -8.44 8.73 12.35
CA LEU A 74 -9.72 9.23 11.83
C LEU A 74 -9.73 9.27 10.30
N ALA A 75 -8.65 9.72 9.66
CA ALA A 75 -8.51 9.70 8.22
C ALA A 75 -8.58 8.26 7.67
N LEU A 76 -7.93 7.30 8.34
CA LEU A 76 -8.05 5.89 7.98
C LEU A 76 -9.49 5.39 8.13
N LEU A 77 -10.13 5.65 9.26
CA LEU A 77 -11.53 5.28 9.48
C LEU A 77 -12.45 5.91 8.42
N GLY A 78 -12.19 7.17 8.05
CA GLY A 78 -12.89 7.83 6.95
C GLY A 78 -12.73 7.16 5.59
N SER A 79 -11.67 6.38 5.38
CA SER A 79 -11.43 5.68 4.10
C SER A 79 -12.10 4.32 4.00
N LEU A 80 -12.53 3.74 5.12
CA LEU A 80 -13.04 2.38 5.16
C LEU A 80 -14.43 2.29 4.49
N ASP A 81 -14.69 1.17 3.85
CA ASP A 81 -16.02 0.87 3.32
C ASP A 81 -16.85 0.12 4.37
N TYR A 82 -17.74 0.84 5.05
CA TYR A 82 -18.60 0.32 6.12
C TYR A 82 -19.78 -0.51 5.58
N ARG A 83 -19.68 -1.03 4.37
CA ARG A 83 -20.61 -2.02 3.81
C ARG A 83 -20.11 -3.41 4.10
N MET A 84 -21.02 -4.34 4.27
CA MET A 84 -20.69 -5.75 4.20
C MET A 84 -20.39 -6.17 2.75
N LYS A 85 -19.47 -7.08 2.54
CA LYS A 85 -19.07 -7.57 1.21
C LYS A 85 -20.23 -8.06 0.34
N ALA A 86 -21.32 -8.54 0.92
CA ALA A 86 -22.50 -9.04 0.23
C ALA A 86 -23.37 -7.93 -0.45
N TYR A 87 -22.93 -6.67 -0.39
CA TYR A 87 -23.70 -5.57 -0.98
C TYR A 87 -23.56 -5.53 -2.50
N ASP A 88 -24.67 -5.40 -3.21
CA ASP A 88 -24.66 -5.38 -4.68
C ASP A 88 -24.04 -4.08 -5.21
N VAL A 89 -23.16 -4.20 -6.23
CA VAL A 89 -22.53 -3.05 -6.90
C VAL A 89 -23.58 -2.15 -7.58
N ALA A 90 -24.70 -2.71 -8.01
CA ALA A 90 -25.82 -1.96 -8.59
C ALA A 90 -26.45 -0.99 -7.59
N ASP A 91 -26.61 -1.38 -6.32
CA ASP A 91 -27.12 -0.52 -5.26
C ASP A 91 -26.18 0.65 -4.95
N ILE A 92 -24.86 0.43 -5.05
CA ILE A 92 -23.85 1.49 -4.88
C ILE A 92 -23.92 2.52 -6.02
N ALA A 93 -24.23 2.09 -7.23
CA ALA A 93 -24.40 2.98 -8.38
C ALA A 93 -25.68 3.81 -8.28
N ALA A 94 -26.77 3.21 -7.76
CA ALA A 94 -28.06 3.88 -7.57
C ALA A 94 -28.05 4.91 -6.43
N ASN A 95 -27.38 4.58 -5.30
CA ASN A 95 -27.27 5.45 -4.11
C ASN A 95 -25.81 5.73 -3.75
N PRO A 96 -25.14 6.67 -4.43
CA PRO A 96 -23.73 6.98 -4.18
C PRO A 96 -23.47 7.59 -2.80
N ILE A 97 -24.48 8.11 -2.10
CA ILE A 97 -24.39 8.70 -0.75
C ILE A 97 -25.22 7.85 0.22
N ASP A 98 -24.76 6.66 0.50
CA ASP A 98 -25.36 5.76 1.48
C ASP A 98 -24.81 6.00 2.91
N THR A 99 -25.19 5.12 3.86
CA THR A 99 -24.74 5.21 5.25
C THR A 99 -23.24 5.09 5.39
N SER A 100 -22.56 4.26 4.59
CA SER A 100 -21.10 4.13 4.59
C SER A 100 -20.42 5.46 4.24
N VAL A 101 -20.89 6.12 3.18
CA VAL A 101 -20.37 7.43 2.77
C VAL A 101 -20.65 8.50 3.81
N LYS A 102 -21.83 8.47 4.48
CA LYS A 102 -22.15 9.43 5.57
C LYS A 102 -21.21 9.29 6.76
N ILE A 103 -20.85 8.05 7.17
CA ILE A 103 -19.86 7.80 8.23
C ILE A 103 -18.50 8.35 7.83
N ARG A 104 -18.07 8.10 6.59
CA ARG A 104 -16.82 8.60 6.03
C ARG A 104 -16.78 10.13 6.05
N LEU A 105 -17.81 10.79 5.56
CA LEU A 105 -17.96 12.25 5.60
C LEU A 105 -17.90 12.80 7.03
N ALA A 106 -18.47 12.10 8.01
CA ALA A 106 -18.39 12.52 9.42
C ALA A 106 -16.96 12.44 9.95
N CYS A 107 -16.18 11.39 9.60
CA CYS A 107 -14.77 11.29 9.95
C CYS A 107 -13.94 12.41 9.29
N ASP A 108 -14.17 12.67 8.00
CA ASP A 108 -13.49 13.73 7.25
C ASP A 108 -13.81 15.12 7.83
N ALA A 109 -15.09 15.38 8.16
CA ALA A 109 -15.51 16.61 8.80
C ALA A 109 -14.83 16.81 10.17
N LEU A 110 -14.66 15.72 10.93
CA LEU A 110 -13.96 15.78 12.22
C LEU A 110 -12.47 16.08 12.03
N VAL A 111 -11.81 15.46 11.05
CA VAL A 111 -10.41 15.77 10.70
C VAL A 111 -10.28 17.24 10.28
N ALA A 112 -11.19 17.73 9.42
CA ALA A 112 -11.23 19.13 8.98
C ALA A 112 -11.42 20.09 10.16
N LEU A 113 -12.37 19.77 11.06
CA LEU A 113 -12.62 20.56 12.27
C LEU A 113 -11.39 20.68 13.17
N LEU A 114 -10.70 19.54 13.41
CA LEU A 114 -9.51 19.54 14.27
C LEU A 114 -8.34 20.31 13.64
N LEU A 115 -8.18 20.25 12.31
CA LEU A 115 -7.22 21.08 11.60
C LEU A 115 -7.61 22.58 11.65
N ALA A 116 -8.90 22.91 11.51
CA ALA A 116 -9.41 24.26 11.63
C ALA A 116 -9.19 24.84 13.05
N ILE A 117 -9.42 24.05 14.10
CA ILE A 117 -9.13 24.44 15.47
C ILE A 117 -7.64 24.78 15.64
N ARG A 118 -6.73 23.99 15.06
CA ARG A 118 -5.29 24.31 15.07
C ARG A 118 -5.00 25.64 14.36
N LEU A 119 -5.67 25.89 13.25
CA LEU A 119 -5.51 27.13 12.50
C LEU A 119 -5.96 28.35 13.32
N VAL A 120 -7.15 28.28 13.91
CA VAL A 120 -7.71 29.36 14.74
C VAL A 120 -6.88 29.56 16.02
N SER A 121 -6.28 28.49 16.56
CA SER A 121 -5.37 28.57 17.73
C SER A 121 -3.99 29.20 17.39
N GLY A 122 -3.85 29.84 16.23
CA GLY A 122 -2.62 30.53 15.84
C GLY A 122 -1.49 29.60 15.34
N LYS A 123 -1.73 28.30 15.26
CA LYS A 123 -0.74 27.33 14.75
C LYS A 123 -0.79 27.26 13.22
N THR A 124 -0.44 28.38 12.56
CA THR A 124 -0.53 28.53 11.09
C THR A 124 0.76 28.15 10.35
N GLU A 125 1.76 27.69 11.08
CA GLU A 125 3.10 27.40 10.56
C GLU A 125 3.11 26.41 9.38
N TRP A 126 2.09 25.56 9.30
CA TRP A 126 1.95 24.55 8.25
C TRP A 126 1.39 25.09 6.91
N LEU A 127 0.76 26.26 6.88
CA LEU A 127 0.19 26.84 5.66
C LEU A 127 1.27 27.22 4.63
N ARG A 128 2.35 27.89 5.08
CA ARG A 128 3.45 28.27 4.17
C ARG A 128 4.10 27.07 3.48
N PRO A 129 4.40 25.96 4.18
CA PRO A 129 4.93 24.75 3.58
C PRO A 129 4.06 24.12 2.49
N MET A 130 2.74 24.25 2.54
CA MET A 130 1.85 23.75 1.49
C MET A 130 2.21 24.28 0.10
N PHE A 131 2.72 25.52 0.03
CA PHE A 131 3.07 26.18 -1.23
C PHE A 131 4.57 26.11 -1.54
N ARG A 132 5.33 25.22 -0.88
CA ARG A 132 6.79 25.10 -1.06
C ARG A 132 7.23 23.67 -1.26
N GLY A 133 8.29 23.49 -2.06
CA GLY A 133 8.92 22.18 -2.24
C GLY A 133 7.98 21.15 -2.87
N ILE A 134 8.04 19.91 -2.39
CA ILE A 134 7.23 18.80 -2.91
C ILE A 134 5.75 19.00 -2.57
N PHE A 135 5.45 19.61 -1.43
CA PHE A 135 4.06 19.90 -1.05
C PHE A 135 3.37 20.88 -1.99
N ALA A 136 4.11 21.81 -2.59
CA ALA A 136 3.53 22.68 -3.61
C ALA A 136 2.98 21.88 -4.80
N GLY A 137 3.68 20.82 -5.23
CA GLY A 137 3.20 19.93 -6.28
C GLY A 137 1.90 19.19 -5.89
N LEU A 138 1.81 18.69 -4.64
CA LEU A 138 0.57 18.10 -4.11
C LEU A 138 -0.56 19.12 -4.04
N THR A 139 -0.28 20.34 -3.58
CA THR A 139 -1.27 21.42 -3.49
C THR A 139 -1.77 21.82 -4.88
N VAL A 140 -0.89 21.88 -5.88
CA VAL A 140 -1.25 22.14 -7.29
C VAL A 140 -2.13 21.01 -7.82
N PHE A 141 -1.77 19.75 -7.55
CA PHE A 141 -2.60 18.60 -7.94
C PHE A 141 -4.02 18.67 -7.33
N VAL A 142 -4.12 18.97 -6.03
CA VAL A 142 -5.41 19.16 -5.34
C VAL A 142 -6.19 20.34 -5.93
N ALA A 143 -5.53 21.47 -6.21
CA ALA A 143 -6.16 22.64 -6.81
C ALA A 143 -6.70 22.33 -8.22
N ILE A 144 -5.94 21.61 -9.05
CA ILE A 144 -6.40 21.13 -10.35
C ILE A 144 -7.63 20.22 -10.16
N SER A 145 -7.54 19.23 -9.26
CA SER A 145 -8.65 18.31 -8.99
C SER A 145 -9.92 19.04 -8.54
N LEU A 146 -9.81 20.03 -7.66
CA LEU A 146 -10.93 20.87 -7.22
C LEU A 146 -11.50 21.71 -8.37
N THR A 147 -10.66 22.30 -9.22
CA THR A 147 -11.14 23.09 -10.35
C THR A 147 -11.88 22.27 -11.39
N THR A 148 -11.54 20.99 -11.56
CA THR A 148 -12.28 20.10 -12.47
C THR A 148 -13.75 19.93 -12.08
N THR A 149 -14.12 20.23 -10.84
CA THR A 149 -15.52 20.23 -10.38
C THR A 149 -16.42 21.12 -11.24
N LEU A 150 -15.90 22.20 -11.79
CA LEU A 150 -16.65 23.18 -12.60
C LEU A 150 -17.20 22.60 -13.91
N TRP A 151 -16.53 21.57 -14.46
CA TRP A 151 -16.94 20.91 -15.71
C TRP A 151 -17.09 19.39 -15.58
N SER A 152 -17.04 18.89 -14.36
CA SER A 152 -17.17 17.46 -14.10
C SER A 152 -18.54 16.92 -14.51
N VAL A 153 -18.57 15.67 -14.97
CA VAL A 153 -19.82 14.91 -15.24
C VAL A 153 -20.62 14.64 -13.95
N LYS A 154 -19.98 14.71 -12.80
CA LYS A 154 -20.60 14.58 -11.46
C LYS A 154 -19.93 15.57 -10.50
N PRO A 155 -20.32 16.88 -10.52
CA PRO A 155 -19.63 17.91 -9.76
C PRO A 155 -19.52 17.63 -8.25
N TYR A 156 -20.62 17.20 -7.61
CA TYR A 156 -20.61 16.89 -6.17
C TYR A 156 -19.63 15.78 -5.80
N TRP A 157 -19.52 14.75 -6.65
CA TRP A 157 -18.62 13.65 -6.45
C TRP A 157 -17.15 14.10 -6.59
N SER A 158 -16.85 14.85 -7.65
CA SER A 158 -15.52 15.39 -7.87
C SER A 158 -15.08 16.33 -6.76
N PHE A 159 -15.99 17.22 -6.31
CA PHE A 159 -15.71 18.11 -5.18
C PHE A 159 -15.40 17.32 -3.91
N TYR A 160 -16.30 16.39 -3.54
CA TYR A 160 -16.13 15.56 -2.35
C TYR A 160 -14.80 14.83 -2.34
N LYS A 161 -14.50 14.09 -3.41
CA LYS A 161 -13.27 13.30 -3.49
C LYS A 161 -11.98 14.15 -3.55
N SER A 162 -12.04 15.28 -4.23
CA SER A 162 -10.91 16.21 -4.26
C SER A 162 -10.68 16.88 -2.90
N ALA A 163 -11.74 17.18 -2.17
CA ALA A 163 -11.67 17.75 -0.82
C ALA A 163 -11.13 16.73 0.19
N GLU A 164 -11.58 15.46 0.14
CA GLU A 164 -11.01 14.36 0.91
C GLU A 164 -9.49 14.29 0.74
N TYR A 165 -9.02 14.19 -0.49
CA TYR A 165 -7.59 14.12 -0.77
C TYR A 165 -6.85 15.40 -0.37
N GLY A 166 -7.47 16.57 -0.54
CA GLY A 166 -6.94 17.85 -0.06
C GLY A 166 -6.76 17.88 1.46
N LEU A 167 -7.68 17.26 2.18
CA LEU A 167 -7.63 17.12 3.63
C LEU A 167 -6.45 16.23 4.07
N ASP A 168 -6.20 15.12 3.36
CA ASP A 168 -5.04 14.26 3.59
C ASP A 168 -3.73 15.01 3.37
N VAL A 169 -3.64 15.81 2.30
CA VAL A 169 -2.47 16.65 2.03
C VAL A 169 -2.27 17.68 3.14
N ALA A 170 -3.33 18.35 3.60
CA ALA A 170 -3.27 19.30 4.70
C ALA A 170 -2.81 18.63 5.99
N LEU A 171 -3.32 17.42 6.28
CA LEU A 171 -2.94 16.62 7.44
C LEU A 171 -1.44 16.29 7.42
N ILE A 172 -0.92 15.74 6.31
CA ILE A 172 0.50 15.37 6.24
C ILE A 172 1.42 16.59 6.32
N VAL A 173 1.02 17.74 5.73
CA VAL A 173 1.78 18.99 5.85
C VAL A 173 1.80 19.46 7.30
N ALA A 174 0.68 19.43 8.01
CA ALA A 174 0.58 19.79 9.42
C ALA A 174 1.45 18.87 10.31
N ILE A 175 1.47 17.56 10.03
CA ILE A 175 2.32 16.60 10.72
C ILE A 175 3.79 16.91 10.48
N VAL A 176 4.22 17.01 9.21
CA VAL A 176 5.63 17.24 8.85
C VAL A 176 6.18 18.54 9.43
N THR A 177 5.34 19.57 9.52
CA THR A 177 5.76 20.83 10.12
C THR A 177 5.87 20.79 11.65
N SER A 178 5.15 19.88 12.29
CA SER A 178 5.19 19.71 13.75
C SER A 178 6.27 18.77 14.23
N VAL A 179 6.80 17.91 13.35
CA VAL A 179 7.85 16.94 13.68
C VAL A 179 9.19 17.64 13.85
N LYS A 180 9.85 17.39 14.98
CA LYS A 180 11.15 18.01 15.34
C LYS A 180 12.34 17.09 15.07
N SER A 181 12.11 15.78 15.04
CA SER A 181 13.18 14.79 14.92
C SER A 181 12.83 13.65 13.94
N PHE A 182 13.87 13.00 13.42
CA PHE A 182 13.67 11.80 12.59
C PHE A 182 13.04 10.65 13.37
N ASN A 183 13.27 10.56 14.68
CA ASN A 183 12.65 9.53 15.51
C ASN A 183 11.12 9.72 15.62
N GLU A 184 10.64 10.95 15.76
CA GLU A 184 9.21 11.24 15.72
C GLU A 184 8.60 10.86 14.36
N TYR A 185 9.34 11.10 13.27
CA TYR A 185 8.91 10.69 11.94
C TYR A 185 8.89 9.17 11.77
N LYS A 186 9.87 8.46 12.35
CA LYS A 186 9.87 6.98 12.40
C LYS A 186 8.61 6.46 13.10
N GLN A 187 8.14 7.13 14.16
CA GLN A 187 6.89 6.78 14.83
C GLN A 187 5.66 6.98 13.94
N LEU A 188 5.62 8.03 13.13
CA LEU A 188 4.56 8.18 12.12
C LEU A 188 4.51 6.98 11.17
N PHE A 189 5.66 6.57 10.62
CA PHE A 189 5.73 5.39 9.77
C PHE A 189 5.28 4.12 10.49
N ASN A 190 5.72 3.93 11.73
CA ASN A 190 5.30 2.78 12.54
C ASN A 190 3.77 2.74 12.70
N TRP A 191 3.14 3.91 12.90
CA TRP A 191 1.68 4.03 12.95
C TRP A 191 1.03 3.66 11.63
N VAL A 192 1.49 4.21 10.52
CA VAL A 192 0.95 3.89 9.18
C VAL A 192 1.05 2.38 8.90
N TYR A 193 2.18 1.76 9.23
CA TYR A 193 2.36 0.32 9.04
C TYR A 193 1.54 -0.51 10.03
N ALA A 194 1.38 -0.05 11.27
CA ALA A 194 0.50 -0.69 12.24
C ALA A 194 -0.97 -0.68 11.79
N LEU A 195 -1.43 0.43 11.19
CA LEU A 195 -2.77 0.53 10.61
C LEU A 195 -2.94 -0.42 9.41
N CYS A 196 -1.96 -0.49 8.51
CA CYS A 196 -1.96 -1.49 7.42
C CYS A 196 -2.01 -2.92 7.95
N GLY A 197 -1.18 -3.21 8.97
CA GLY A 197 -1.14 -4.53 9.62
C GLY A 197 -2.46 -4.88 10.32
N ALA A 198 -3.09 -3.91 10.98
CA ALA A 198 -4.37 -4.11 11.65
C ALA A 198 -5.49 -4.49 10.66
N LEU A 199 -5.54 -3.86 9.49
CA LEU A 199 -6.49 -4.22 8.43
C LEU A 199 -6.25 -5.64 7.90
N LEU A 200 -4.98 -6.05 7.77
CA LEU A 200 -4.65 -7.41 7.36
C LEU A 200 -5.02 -8.44 8.42
N VAL A 201 -4.74 -8.16 9.70
CA VAL A 201 -5.12 -9.04 10.82
C VAL A 201 -6.64 -9.19 10.86
N LEU A 202 -7.37 -8.08 10.69
CA LEU A 202 -8.82 -8.10 10.66
C LEU A 202 -9.34 -8.98 9.51
N ALA A 203 -8.86 -8.78 8.28
CA ALA A 203 -9.28 -9.57 7.12
C ALA A 203 -8.97 -11.06 7.28
N VAL A 204 -7.79 -11.42 7.81
CA VAL A 204 -7.45 -12.83 8.09
C VAL A 204 -8.36 -13.41 9.19
N THR A 205 -8.63 -12.64 10.24
CA THR A 205 -9.53 -13.06 11.32
C THR A 205 -10.94 -13.32 10.77
N GLU A 206 -11.46 -12.42 9.96
CA GLU A 206 -12.76 -12.55 9.28
C GLU A 206 -12.79 -13.79 8.38
N ALA A 207 -11.73 -14.03 7.61
CA ALA A 207 -11.62 -15.21 6.75
C ALA A 207 -11.60 -16.54 7.54
N VAL A 208 -11.03 -16.54 8.75
CA VAL A 208 -11.05 -17.72 9.64
C VAL A 208 -12.43 -17.96 10.23
N PHE A 209 -13.12 -16.91 10.72
CA PHE A 209 -14.41 -17.06 11.39
C PHE A 209 -15.59 -17.09 10.42
N ILE A 210 -15.49 -16.42 9.27
CA ILE A 210 -16.55 -16.32 8.26
C ILE A 210 -15.97 -16.62 6.86
N PRO A 211 -15.46 -17.84 6.61
CA PRO A 211 -14.72 -18.15 5.38
C PRO A 211 -15.51 -17.95 4.09
N ARG A 212 -16.85 -18.12 4.15
CA ARG A 212 -17.73 -17.88 2.99
C ARG A 212 -17.73 -16.43 2.50
N LEU A 213 -17.48 -15.48 3.38
CA LEU A 213 -17.44 -14.04 3.05
C LEU A 213 -15.99 -13.53 3.00
N GLY A 214 -15.09 -14.05 3.85
CA GLY A 214 -13.70 -13.64 3.93
C GLY A 214 -12.85 -14.09 2.74
N PHE A 215 -13.37 -15.02 1.93
CA PHE A 215 -12.75 -15.42 0.68
C PHE A 215 -13.68 -15.13 -0.51
N ASP A 216 -13.09 -14.68 -1.61
CA ASP A 216 -13.76 -14.54 -2.89
C ASP A 216 -13.42 -15.73 -3.79
N TYR A 217 -14.45 -16.44 -4.22
CA TYR A 217 -14.32 -17.60 -5.11
C TYR A 217 -14.53 -17.21 -6.58
N GLY A 218 -14.63 -15.92 -6.87
CA GLY A 218 -14.96 -15.40 -8.19
C GLY A 218 -16.40 -15.68 -8.63
N PRO A 219 -16.80 -15.17 -9.79
CA PRO A 219 -18.11 -15.41 -10.33
C PRO A 219 -18.35 -16.93 -10.51
N LEU A 220 -19.41 -17.45 -9.86
CA LEU A 220 -19.80 -18.88 -9.92
C LEU A 220 -18.74 -19.88 -9.40
N GLY A 221 -17.82 -19.45 -8.54
CA GLY A 221 -16.78 -20.35 -8.02
C GLY A 221 -15.72 -20.73 -9.06
N THR A 222 -15.47 -19.86 -10.03
CA THR A 222 -14.55 -20.10 -11.15
C THR A 222 -13.07 -19.98 -10.79
N LEU A 223 -12.75 -19.40 -9.63
CA LEU A 223 -11.37 -19.29 -9.17
C LEU A 223 -10.87 -20.63 -8.63
N THR A 224 -9.71 -21.07 -9.08
CA THR A 224 -9.05 -22.28 -8.58
C THR A 224 -8.58 -22.14 -7.14
N MET A 225 -8.30 -20.90 -6.70
CA MET A 225 -8.00 -20.56 -5.32
C MET A 225 -8.83 -19.34 -4.88
N PRO A 226 -9.34 -19.35 -3.64
CA PRO A 226 -10.11 -18.23 -3.11
C PRO A 226 -9.19 -17.06 -2.75
N GLU A 227 -9.58 -15.85 -3.17
CA GLU A 227 -8.86 -14.61 -2.84
C GLU A 227 -9.27 -14.10 -1.44
N LEU A 228 -8.29 -13.78 -0.59
CA LEU A 228 -8.54 -13.14 0.70
C LEU A 228 -9.15 -11.75 0.51
N THR A 229 -10.28 -11.51 1.16
CA THR A 229 -10.99 -10.21 1.16
C THR A 229 -11.37 -9.81 2.56
N GLY A 230 -11.56 -8.50 2.82
CA GLY A 230 -12.21 -8.02 4.04
C GLY A 230 -13.71 -8.12 3.94
N VAL A 231 -14.36 -8.49 5.02
CA VAL A 231 -15.82 -8.63 5.12
C VAL A 231 -16.44 -7.34 5.62
N PHE A 232 -15.94 -6.82 6.75
CA PHE A 232 -16.36 -5.58 7.37
C PHE A 232 -15.22 -4.96 8.19
N PRO A 233 -14.70 -3.80 7.76
CA PRO A 233 -15.03 -3.05 6.54
C PRO A 233 -14.63 -3.79 5.27
N ALA A 234 -15.42 -3.67 4.22
CA ALA A 234 -15.13 -4.36 2.96
C ALA A 234 -13.79 -3.89 2.37
N GLN A 235 -12.91 -4.83 2.09
CA GLN A 235 -11.57 -4.58 1.55
C GLN A 235 -11.32 -5.46 0.34
N ALA A 236 -10.96 -4.82 -0.78
CA ALA A 236 -10.61 -5.54 -2.00
C ALA A 236 -9.27 -6.29 -1.85
N PRO A 237 -9.10 -7.47 -2.49
CA PRO A 237 -7.86 -8.23 -2.48
C PRO A 237 -6.63 -7.41 -2.89
N ASN A 238 -6.79 -6.56 -3.88
CA ASN A 238 -5.73 -5.66 -4.36
C ASN A 238 -5.24 -4.70 -3.28
N GLY A 239 -6.14 -4.14 -2.46
CA GLY A 239 -5.79 -3.27 -1.33
C GLY A 239 -5.00 -4.03 -0.26
N LEU A 240 -5.52 -5.18 0.18
CA LEU A 240 -4.88 -6.05 1.17
C LEU A 240 -3.50 -6.54 0.66
N GLY A 241 -3.39 -6.93 -0.60
CA GLY A 241 -2.11 -7.30 -1.20
C GLY A 241 -1.08 -6.16 -1.17
N THR A 242 -1.51 -4.89 -1.34
CA THR A 242 -0.63 -3.73 -1.18
C THR A 242 -0.12 -3.61 0.25
N TYR A 243 -1.00 -3.73 1.23
CA TYR A 243 -0.61 -3.64 2.64
C TYR A 243 0.32 -4.79 3.03
N GLY A 244 0.06 -6.02 2.55
CA GLY A 244 0.95 -7.16 2.72
C GLY A 244 2.35 -6.90 2.18
N ALA A 245 2.46 -6.38 0.95
CA ALA A 245 3.74 -6.03 0.34
C ALA A 245 4.49 -4.93 1.12
N ILE A 246 3.78 -3.89 1.58
CA ILE A 246 4.36 -2.80 2.36
C ILE A 246 4.91 -3.30 3.69
N ILE A 247 4.13 -4.02 4.49
CA ILE A 247 4.62 -4.50 5.80
C ILE A 247 5.75 -5.52 5.64
N ALA A 248 5.70 -6.36 4.59
CA ALA A 248 6.77 -7.33 4.30
C ALA A 248 8.09 -6.64 3.93
N ILE A 249 8.08 -5.65 3.03
CA ILE A 249 9.31 -4.96 2.62
C ILE A 249 9.91 -4.13 3.77
N VAL A 250 9.09 -3.51 4.59
CA VAL A 250 9.51 -2.77 5.78
C VAL A 250 10.16 -3.70 6.80
N ALA A 251 9.50 -4.82 7.10
CA ALA A 251 10.05 -5.84 8.00
C ALA A 251 11.37 -6.39 7.48
N LEU A 252 11.48 -6.67 6.19
CA LEU A 252 12.72 -7.11 5.54
C LEU A 252 13.84 -6.07 5.69
N CYS A 253 13.54 -4.80 5.39
CA CYS A 253 14.50 -3.70 5.52
C CYS A 253 15.03 -3.60 6.95
N ARG A 254 14.16 -3.69 7.96
CA ARG A 254 14.53 -3.62 9.39
C ARG A 254 15.29 -4.85 9.86
N LEU A 255 14.93 -6.04 9.42
CA LEU A 255 15.66 -7.28 9.72
C LEU A 255 17.11 -7.24 9.23
N LEU A 256 17.31 -6.68 8.04
CA LEU A 256 18.63 -6.63 7.40
C LEU A 256 19.42 -5.36 7.77
N SER A 257 18.78 -4.40 8.44
CA SER A 257 19.44 -3.22 8.99
C SER A 257 20.24 -3.56 10.24
N LYS A 258 21.45 -3.00 10.36
CA LYS A 258 22.32 -3.17 11.54
C LYS A 258 21.88 -2.31 12.74
N SER A 259 20.90 -1.43 12.54
CA SER A 259 20.48 -0.45 13.55
C SER A 259 19.38 -0.94 14.50
N GLU A 260 18.74 -2.08 14.21
CA GLU A 260 17.67 -2.62 15.05
C GLU A 260 18.23 -3.52 16.16
N GLU A 261 17.66 -3.40 17.36
CA GLU A 261 18.01 -4.23 18.50
C GLU A 261 17.67 -5.71 18.23
N SER A 262 18.53 -6.61 18.72
CA SER A 262 18.32 -8.05 18.57
C SER A 262 16.97 -8.53 19.18
N SER A 263 16.44 -7.79 20.15
CA SER A 263 15.15 -8.04 20.80
C SER A 263 13.94 -7.97 19.86
N ASN A 264 14.00 -7.14 18.82
CA ASN A 264 12.90 -6.94 17.87
C ASN A 264 12.95 -7.86 16.65
N ARG A 265 13.99 -8.66 16.52
CA ARG A 265 14.22 -9.46 15.31
C ARG A 265 13.13 -10.51 15.07
N GLY A 266 12.72 -11.24 16.12
CA GLY A 266 11.62 -12.21 16.03
C GLY A 266 10.30 -11.57 15.62
N TRP A 267 10.03 -10.36 16.09
CA TRP A 267 8.86 -9.59 15.68
C TRP A 267 8.87 -9.28 14.18
N TYR A 268 9.98 -8.75 13.65
CA TYR A 268 10.07 -8.44 12.22
C TYR A 268 10.06 -9.69 11.33
N GLN A 269 10.56 -10.84 11.82
CA GLN A 269 10.43 -12.12 11.12
C GLN A 269 8.95 -12.54 11.01
N LEU A 270 8.19 -12.43 12.10
CA LEU A 270 6.76 -12.71 12.12
C LEU A 270 6.01 -11.76 11.17
N VAL A 271 6.27 -10.46 11.24
CA VAL A 271 5.62 -9.45 10.38
C VAL A 271 5.95 -9.70 8.90
N LEU A 272 7.20 -10.06 8.59
CA LEU A 272 7.59 -10.42 7.22
C LEU A 272 6.81 -11.65 6.73
N GLY A 273 6.80 -12.73 7.53
CA GLY A 273 6.07 -13.94 7.19
C GLY A 273 4.57 -13.68 7.02
N PHE A 274 3.97 -12.95 7.96
CA PHE A 274 2.55 -12.57 7.89
C PHE A 274 2.24 -11.74 6.64
N GLY A 275 3.08 -10.73 6.30
CA GLY A 275 2.90 -9.91 5.11
C GLY A 275 3.03 -10.71 3.81
N VAL A 276 3.99 -11.63 3.72
CA VAL A 276 4.16 -12.50 2.54
C VAL A 276 2.97 -13.46 2.40
N VAL A 277 2.55 -14.10 3.50
CA VAL A 277 1.41 -15.04 3.47
C VAL A 277 0.12 -14.32 3.09
N THR A 278 -0.18 -13.19 3.72
CA THR A 278 -1.40 -12.42 3.39
C THR A 278 -1.37 -11.89 1.95
N MET A 279 -0.22 -11.43 1.46
CA MET A 279 -0.06 -11.02 0.06
C MET A 279 -0.32 -12.20 -0.89
N ALA A 280 0.17 -13.41 -0.57
CA ALA A 280 -0.12 -14.61 -1.35
C ALA A 280 -1.61 -14.98 -1.31
N MET A 281 -2.24 -14.94 -0.12
CA MET A 281 -3.68 -15.24 0.03
C MET A 281 -4.59 -14.28 -0.73
N THR A 282 -4.15 -13.04 -1.00
CA THR A 282 -4.93 -12.08 -1.81
C THR A 282 -4.83 -12.33 -3.30
N GLU A 283 -3.94 -13.22 -3.75
CA GLU A 283 -3.63 -13.46 -5.18
C GLU A 283 -3.37 -12.18 -6.00
N ALA A 284 -2.97 -11.09 -5.34
CA ALA A 284 -2.70 -9.82 -5.99
C ALA A 284 -1.34 -9.86 -6.73
N ARG A 285 -1.31 -10.44 -7.94
CA ARG A 285 -0.10 -10.63 -8.76
C ARG A 285 0.76 -9.37 -8.88
N SER A 286 0.11 -8.22 -9.07
CA SER A 286 0.81 -6.93 -9.15
C SER A 286 1.45 -6.53 -7.82
N ALA A 287 0.93 -6.95 -6.65
CA ALA A 287 1.55 -6.73 -5.34
C ALA A 287 2.79 -7.61 -5.17
N ILE A 288 2.69 -8.88 -5.58
CA ILE A 288 3.82 -9.82 -5.56
C ILE A 288 4.95 -9.29 -6.46
N GLY A 289 4.61 -8.90 -7.71
CA GLY A 289 5.59 -8.32 -8.63
C GLY A 289 6.24 -7.04 -8.08
N ALA A 290 5.46 -6.14 -7.50
CA ALA A 290 5.97 -4.92 -6.87
C ALA A 290 6.86 -5.20 -5.65
N PHE A 291 6.52 -6.19 -4.84
CA PHE A 291 7.35 -6.64 -3.73
C PHE A 291 8.69 -7.19 -4.22
N VAL A 292 8.70 -8.05 -5.25
CA VAL A 292 9.93 -8.57 -5.85
C VAL A 292 10.82 -7.45 -6.39
N VAL A 293 10.24 -6.48 -7.11
CA VAL A 293 10.98 -5.29 -7.59
C VAL A 293 11.57 -4.49 -6.42
N ALA A 294 10.83 -4.30 -5.33
CA ALA A 294 11.32 -3.62 -4.15
C ALA A 294 12.47 -4.40 -3.46
N VAL A 295 12.40 -5.73 -3.41
CA VAL A 295 13.50 -6.58 -2.90
C VAL A 295 14.74 -6.45 -3.78
N ILE A 296 14.59 -6.51 -5.11
CA ILE A 296 15.71 -6.31 -6.04
C ILE A 296 16.33 -4.92 -5.83
N LEU A 297 15.51 -3.89 -5.73
CA LEU A 297 15.98 -2.53 -5.45
C LEU A 297 16.75 -2.45 -4.12
N TYR A 298 16.22 -3.10 -3.06
CA TYR A 298 16.93 -3.21 -1.77
C TYR A 298 18.31 -3.84 -1.93
N LEU A 299 18.42 -4.96 -2.65
CA LEU A 299 19.68 -5.67 -2.86
C LEU A 299 20.70 -4.81 -3.62
N ILE A 300 20.24 -4.08 -4.65
CA ILE A 300 21.09 -3.16 -5.42
C ILE A 300 21.57 -2.01 -4.53
N LEU A 301 20.67 -1.32 -3.84
CA LEU A 301 20.98 -0.16 -3.03
C LEU A 301 21.86 -0.50 -1.82
N SER A 302 21.65 -1.66 -1.20
CA SER A 302 22.46 -2.16 -0.08
C SER A 302 23.77 -2.83 -0.50
N ARG A 303 24.07 -2.87 -1.82
CA ARG A 303 25.25 -3.57 -2.40
C ARG A 303 25.31 -5.06 -2.04
N ARG A 304 24.16 -5.71 -1.89
CA ARG A 304 24.03 -7.15 -1.58
C ARG A 304 23.58 -7.95 -2.80
N VAL A 305 24.03 -7.58 -3.99
CA VAL A 305 23.60 -8.21 -5.25
C VAL A 305 24.02 -9.69 -5.30
N ILE A 306 25.26 -10.02 -4.92
CA ILE A 306 25.77 -11.40 -4.99
C ILE A 306 24.92 -12.36 -4.13
N PRO A 307 24.68 -12.10 -2.82
CA PRO A 307 23.77 -12.92 -2.03
C PRO A 307 22.36 -13.03 -2.63
N GLY A 308 21.87 -11.95 -3.23
CA GLY A 308 20.56 -11.95 -3.91
C GLY A 308 20.53 -12.85 -5.13
N VAL A 309 21.56 -12.81 -5.97
CA VAL A 309 21.67 -13.70 -7.13
C VAL A 309 21.78 -15.17 -6.71
N ILE A 310 22.56 -15.47 -5.68
CA ILE A 310 22.67 -16.84 -5.15
C ILE A 310 21.29 -17.32 -4.65
N LEU A 311 20.59 -16.48 -3.90
CA LEU A 311 19.23 -16.82 -3.39
C LEU A 311 18.26 -17.05 -4.55
N ALA A 312 18.24 -16.15 -5.55
CA ALA A 312 17.37 -16.28 -6.73
C ALA A 312 17.68 -17.55 -7.53
N ALA A 313 18.95 -17.82 -7.77
CA ALA A 313 19.39 -19.03 -8.48
C ALA A 313 19.03 -20.31 -7.72
N SER A 314 19.24 -20.32 -6.40
CA SER A 314 18.87 -21.46 -5.54
C SER A 314 17.36 -21.67 -5.53
N SER A 315 16.57 -20.60 -5.44
CA SER A 315 15.10 -20.68 -5.49
C SER A 315 14.62 -21.18 -6.85
N ALA A 316 15.18 -20.67 -7.94
CA ALA A 316 14.87 -21.12 -9.30
C ALA A 316 15.21 -22.62 -9.48
N PHE A 317 16.38 -23.06 -9.00
CA PHE A 317 16.78 -24.45 -9.03
C PHE A 317 15.79 -25.34 -8.26
N VAL A 318 15.41 -24.95 -7.03
CA VAL A 318 14.42 -25.68 -6.24
C VAL A 318 13.07 -25.76 -6.97
N LEU A 319 12.61 -24.67 -7.57
CA LEU A 319 11.35 -24.64 -8.33
C LEU A 319 11.38 -25.57 -9.54
N LEU A 320 12.52 -25.64 -10.25
CA LEU A 320 12.69 -26.50 -11.40
C LEU A 320 12.74 -27.98 -11.02
N VAL A 321 13.55 -28.34 -9.99
CA VAL A 321 13.77 -29.74 -9.59
C VAL A 321 12.55 -30.32 -8.86
N SER A 322 11.85 -29.52 -8.05
CA SER A 322 10.72 -29.99 -7.26
C SER A 322 9.39 -30.09 -8.02
N GLY A 323 9.32 -29.61 -9.27
CA GLY A 323 8.07 -29.48 -10.01
C GLY A 323 7.13 -28.40 -9.48
N LEU A 324 7.51 -27.68 -8.42
CA LEU A 324 6.73 -26.58 -7.84
C LEU A 324 6.53 -25.42 -8.83
N GLY A 325 7.37 -25.33 -9.87
CA GLY A 325 7.24 -24.35 -10.94
C GLY A 325 5.90 -24.44 -11.69
N ILE A 326 5.35 -25.65 -11.84
CA ILE A 326 4.03 -25.86 -12.45
C ILE A 326 2.94 -25.32 -11.54
N GLY A 327 3.00 -25.64 -10.22
CA GLY A 327 2.05 -25.12 -9.24
C GLY A 327 2.10 -23.58 -9.13
N LEU A 328 3.29 -22.98 -9.24
CA LEU A 328 3.42 -21.53 -9.31
C LEU A 328 2.79 -20.95 -10.58
N LEU A 329 2.95 -21.63 -11.72
CA LEU A 329 2.32 -21.21 -12.97
C LEU A 329 0.79 -21.27 -12.87
N ASP A 330 0.24 -22.38 -12.35
CA ASP A 330 -1.19 -22.55 -12.12
C ASP A 330 -1.75 -21.48 -11.16
N TYR A 331 -1.02 -21.17 -10.09
CA TYR A 331 -1.34 -20.05 -9.19
C TYR A 331 -1.36 -18.72 -9.94
N MET A 332 -0.35 -18.45 -10.77
CA MET A 332 -0.28 -17.21 -11.55
C MET A 332 -1.38 -17.15 -12.62
N MET A 333 -1.84 -18.27 -13.13
CA MET A 333 -2.93 -18.34 -14.11
C MET A 333 -4.32 -18.26 -13.49
N ARG A 334 -4.51 -18.61 -12.20
CA ARG A 334 -5.80 -18.55 -11.47
C ARG A 334 -6.95 -19.30 -12.20
N GLY A 335 -6.67 -20.35 -12.92
CA GLY A 335 -7.65 -21.01 -13.79
C GLY A 335 -8.09 -20.19 -15.02
N GLN A 336 -7.43 -19.06 -15.28
CA GLN A 336 -7.66 -18.24 -16.47
C GLN A 336 -7.02 -18.87 -17.70
N THR A 337 -7.65 -18.67 -18.86
CA THR A 337 -7.01 -19.01 -20.14
C THR A 337 -5.83 -18.07 -20.41
N ALA A 338 -4.88 -18.53 -21.25
CA ALA A 338 -3.75 -17.68 -21.67
C ALA A 338 -4.21 -16.35 -22.29
N MET A 339 -5.34 -16.33 -22.99
CA MET A 339 -5.94 -15.14 -23.58
C MET A 339 -6.46 -14.16 -22.48
N GLN A 340 -7.15 -14.67 -21.47
CA GLN A 340 -7.63 -13.86 -20.33
C GLN A 340 -6.46 -13.31 -19.52
N PHE A 341 -5.40 -14.09 -19.37
CA PHE A 341 -4.17 -13.64 -18.72
C PHE A 341 -3.50 -12.49 -19.49
N GLN A 342 -3.38 -12.60 -20.81
CA GLN A 342 -2.84 -11.55 -21.69
C GLN A 342 -3.71 -10.28 -21.66
N GLN A 343 -5.01 -10.41 -21.53
CA GLN A 343 -5.95 -9.28 -21.41
C GLN A 343 -5.93 -8.63 -20.01
N LEU A 344 -4.98 -8.98 -19.13
CA LEU A 344 -4.86 -8.42 -17.77
C LEU A 344 -6.19 -8.45 -16.99
N THR A 345 -6.94 -9.55 -17.13
CA THR A 345 -8.23 -9.74 -16.45
C THR A 345 -9.28 -8.69 -16.88
N GLY A 346 -9.27 -8.30 -18.16
CA GLY A 346 -10.22 -7.34 -18.76
C GLY A 346 -9.82 -5.86 -18.62
N ARG A 347 -8.66 -5.55 -18.03
CA ARG A 347 -8.16 -4.17 -17.91
C ARG A 347 -7.77 -3.55 -19.25
N THR A 348 -7.26 -4.34 -20.19
CA THR A 348 -6.90 -3.82 -21.52
C THR A 348 -8.08 -3.21 -22.25
N GLU A 349 -9.26 -3.84 -22.15
CA GLU A 349 -10.49 -3.33 -22.72
C GLU A 349 -10.97 -2.06 -22.00
N LEU A 350 -10.91 -2.08 -20.67
CA LEU A 350 -11.21 -0.93 -19.83
C LEU A 350 -10.33 0.28 -20.16
N TRP A 351 -9.01 0.05 -20.33
CA TRP A 351 -8.06 1.09 -20.71
C TRP A 351 -8.23 1.57 -22.14
N ALA A 352 -8.64 0.70 -23.06
CA ALA A 352 -8.93 1.09 -24.45
C ALA A 352 -10.08 2.10 -24.52
N VAL A 353 -11.19 1.84 -23.78
CA VAL A 353 -12.31 2.78 -23.68
C VAL A 353 -11.88 4.06 -22.95
N ALA A 354 -11.14 3.93 -21.85
CA ALA A 354 -10.62 5.09 -21.12
C ALA A 354 -9.75 5.97 -22.03
N TRP A 355 -8.90 5.37 -22.87
CA TRP A 355 -8.04 6.09 -23.81
C TRP A 355 -8.85 6.87 -24.85
N GLN A 356 -9.91 6.29 -25.40
CA GLN A 356 -10.82 7.00 -26.31
C GLN A 356 -11.40 8.25 -25.64
N ARG A 357 -11.85 8.12 -24.38
CA ARG A 357 -12.40 9.25 -23.61
C ARG A 357 -11.35 10.29 -23.24
N ILE A 358 -10.11 9.88 -22.98
CA ILE A 358 -8.99 10.81 -22.76
C ILE A 358 -8.75 11.67 -23.99
N MET A 359 -8.76 11.06 -25.19
CA MET A 359 -8.54 11.79 -26.45
C MET A 359 -9.63 12.83 -26.75
N GLU A 360 -10.85 12.68 -26.21
CA GLU A 360 -11.92 13.67 -26.33
C GLU A 360 -11.63 14.94 -25.49
N ARG A 361 -10.98 14.80 -24.30
CA ARG A 361 -10.67 15.91 -23.38
C ARG A 361 -9.29 15.79 -22.73
N PRO A 362 -8.19 15.83 -23.49
CA PRO A 362 -6.86 15.50 -23.00
C PRO A 362 -6.32 16.50 -21.96
N PHE A 363 -6.74 17.76 -22.01
CA PHE A 363 -6.25 18.81 -21.11
C PHE A 363 -7.16 19.03 -19.89
N LEU A 364 -8.47 18.92 -20.04
CA LEU A 364 -9.43 19.23 -18.99
C LEU A 364 -9.86 18.00 -18.18
N GLY A 365 -9.83 16.84 -18.80
CA GLY A 365 -10.40 15.62 -18.23
C GLY A 365 -11.93 15.68 -18.07
N TRP A 366 -12.48 14.67 -17.40
CA TRP A 366 -13.91 14.49 -17.19
C TRP A 366 -14.39 14.85 -15.78
N GLY A 367 -13.49 15.36 -14.95
CA GLY A 367 -13.73 15.65 -13.55
C GLY A 367 -13.06 14.63 -12.62
N ALA A 368 -12.35 15.12 -11.60
CA ALA A 368 -11.59 14.30 -10.68
C ALA A 368 -12.47 13.19 -10.06
N TYR A 369 -11.98 11.94 -10.10
CA TYR A 369 -12.65 10.73 -9.60
C TYR A 369 -13.99 10.39 -10.27
N ALA A 370 -14.35 11.07 -11.36
CA ALA A 370 -15.65 10.93 -12.01
C ALA A 370 -15.57 10.24 -13.38
N GLY A 371 -14.49 10.43 -14.13
CA GLY A 371 -14.36 9.93 -15.49
C GLY A 371 -14.42 8.42 -15.59
N GLY A 372 -13.66 7.71 -14.77
CA GLY A 372 -13.67 6.24 -14.73
C GLY A 372 -15.05 5.70 -14.39
N ARG A 373 -15.60 6.16 -13.27
CA ARG A 373 -16.82 5.63 -12.68
C ARG A 373 -18.08 5.96 -13.48
N PHE A 374 -18.19 7.17 -14.03
CA PHE A 374 -19.43 7.66 -14.63
C PHE A 374 -19.40 7.77 -16.15
N ILE A 375 -18.22 7.59 -16.78
CA ILE A 375 -18.07 7.61 -18.24
C ILE A 375 -17.60 6.27 -18.78
N VAL A 376 -16.51 5.70 -18.23
CA VAL A 376 -15.89 4.48 -18.80
C VAL A 376 -16.67 3.22 -18.40
N LEU A 377 -16.98 3.05 -17.10
CA LEU A 377 -17.67 1.84 -16.64
C LEU A 377 -19.07 1.68 -17.22
N PRO A 378 -19.93 2.72 -17.33
CA PRO A 378 -21.24 2.59 -17.96
C PRO A 378 -21.14 2.24 -19.46
N ALA A 379 -20.11 2.74 -20.16
CA ALA A 379 -19.91 2.42 -21.59
C ALA A 379 -19.57 0.94 -21.83
N LEU A 380 -18.96 0.26 -20.86
CA LEU A 380 -18.60 -1.15 -20.96
C LEU A 380 -19.67 -2.12 -20.46
N GLN A 381 -20.69 -1.63 -19.74
CA GLN A 381 -21.72 -2.44 -19.06
C GLN A 381 -21.11 -3.58 -18.21
N LYS A 382 -19.86 -3.42 -17.74
CA LYS A 382 -19.17 -4.41 -16.92
C LYS A 382 -19.47 -4.22 -15.44
N THR A 383 -19.88 -5.31 -14.80
CA THR A 383 -19.98 -5.44 -13.36
C THR A 383 -18.65 -5.93 -12.80
N GLY A 384 -18.29 -5.48 -11.57
CA GLY A 384 -17.09 -5.94 -10.87
C GLY A 384 -15.91 -4.96 -10.85
N PHE A 385 -15.97 -3.86 -11.63
CA PHE A 385 -15.02 -2.76 -11.53
C PHE A 385 -15.65 -1.55 -10.85
N VAL A 386 -14.91 -0.87 -10.00
CA VAL A 386 -15.34 0.38 -9.32
C VAL A 386 -14.70 1.60 -9.98
N ASP A 387 -13.62 1.39 -10.72
CA ASP A 387 -12.81 2.41 -11.41
C ASP A 387 -11.97 1.81 -12.55
N VAL A 388 -11.04 2.60 -13.10
CA VAL A 388 -10.17 2.22 -14.23
C VAL A 388 -8.99 1.35 -13.80
N ASP A 389 -8.84 1.05 -12.50
CA ASP A 389 -7.76 0.21 -11.96
C ASP A 389 -6.35 0.64 -12.39
N SER A 390 -6.10 1.94 -12.50
CA SER A 390 -4.78 2.53 -12.76
C SER A 390 -4.74 3.98 -12.33
N THR A 391 -3.87 4.33 -11.39
CA THR A 391 -3.70 5.75 -10.98
C THR A 391 -3.35 6.65 -12.16
N LEU A 392 -2.49 6.18 -13.08
CA LEU A 392 -2.03 6.99 -14.21
C LEU A 392 -3.16 7.27 -15.20
N VAL A 393 -3.86 6.21 -15.61
CA VAL A 393 -4.98 6.32 -16.58
C VAL A 393 -6.14 7.10 -15.95
N GLU A 394 -6.48 6.82 -14.68
CA GLU A 394 -7.53 7.53 -13.96
C GLU A 394 -7.21 9.02 -13.81
N THR A 395 -5.99 9.36 -13.39
CA THR A 395 -5.59 10.76 -13.24
C THR A 395 -5.64 11.51 -14.57
N LEU A 396 -5.17 10.89 -15.67
CA LEU A 396 -5.21 11.49 -16.99
C LEU A 396 -6.65 11.66 -17.51
N LEU A 397 -7.50 10.67 -17.29
CA LEU A 397 -8.92 10.71 -17.65
C LEU A 397 -9.69 11.78 -16.87
N ASP A 398 -9.40 11.90 -15.58
CA ASP A 398 -10.13 12.74 -14.64
C ASP A 398 -9.72 14.20 -14.67
N THR A 399 -8.40 14.46 -14.68
CA THR A 399 -7.82 15.80 -14.51
C THR A 399 -7.01 16.25 -15.71
N GLY A 400 -6.93 15.43 -16.76
CA GLY A 400 -6.16 15.71 -17.96
C GLY A 400 -4.64 15.69 -17.73
N ILE A 401 -3.91 16.14 -18.75
CA ILE A 401 -2.44 16.23 -18.73
C ILE A 401 -1.92 17.06 -17.56
N PRO A 402 -2.51 18.25 -17.21
CA PRO A 402 -2.00 19.04 -16.10
C PRO A 402 -1.97 18.30 -14.76
N GLY A 403 -3.05 17.56 -14.43
CA GLY A 403 -3.10 16.80 -13.18
C GLY A 403 -2.12 15.65 -13.16
N LEU A 404 -2.01 14.89 -14.28
CA LEU A 404 -1.02 13.81 -14.38
C LEU A 404 0.41 14.33 -14.24
N VAL A 405 0.75 15.44 -14.91
CA VAL A 405 2.10 16.05 -14.81
C VAL A 405 2.38 16.48 -13.38
N ALA A 406 1.43 17.15 -12.70
CA ALA A 406 1.58 17.53 -11.30
C ALA A 406 1.86 16.31 -10.39
N LEU A 407 1.10 15.23 -10.55
CA LEU A 407 1.31 14.00 -9.79
C LEU A 407 2.67 13.35 -10.07
N LEU A 408 3.06 13.24 -11.33
CA LEU A 408 4.36 12.66 -11.73
C LEU A 408 5.54 13.47 -11.21
N LEU A 409 5.45 14.80 -11.20
CA LEU A 409 6.48 15.66 -10.61
C LEU A 409 6.62 15.44 -9.10
N VAL A 410 5.51 15.25 -8.38
CA VAL A 410 5.55 14.91 -6.95
C VAL A 410 6.23 13.56 -6.72
N VAL A 411 5.85 12.54 -7.49
CA VAL A 411 6.45 11.20 -7.39
C VAL A 411 7.95 11.24 -7.70
N ALA A 412 8.33 11.90 -8.80
CA ALA A 412 9.74 12.04 -9.18
C ALA A 412 10.56 12.81 -8.14
N ALA A 413 10.01 13.90 -7.59
CA ALA A 413 10.67 14.65 -6.52
C ALA A 413 10.81 13.81 -5.25
N ALA A 414 9.81 13.03 -4.86
CA ALA A 414 9.88 12.14 -3.72
C ALA A 414 10.99 11.09 -3.91
N TRP A 415 11.05 10.43 -5.07
CA TRP A 415 12.12 9.50 -5.43
C TRP A 415 13.50 10.16 -5.35
N TYR A 416 13.66 11.33 -5.94
CA TYR A 416 14.94 12.05 -5.96
C TYR A 416 15.44 12.38 -4.55
N PHE A 417 14.58 12.96 -3.70
CA PHE A 417 15.01 13.39 -2.37
C PHE A 417 15.20 12.21 -1.42
N LEU A 418 14.37 11.17 -1.48
CA LEU A 418 14.59 9.95 -0.70
C LEU A 418 15.90 9.26 -1.09
N PHE A 419 16.19 9.17 -2.38
CA PHE A 419 17.45 8.60 -2.85
C PHE A 419 18.67 9.44 -2.42
N ARG A 420 18.58 10.77 -2.51
CA ARG A 420 19.62 11.66 -1.98
C ARG A 420 19.79 11.54 -0.47
N GLY A 421 18.70 11.43 0.27
CA GLY A 421 18.75 11.22 1.72
C GLY A 421 19.42 9.91 2.10
N PHE A 422 19.09 8.83 1.40
CA PHE A 422 19.76 7.53 1.58
C PHE A 422 21.27 7.59 1.30
N ARG A 423 21.68 8.31 0.25
CA ARG A 423 23.09 8.45 -0.15
C ARG A 423 23.89 9.45 0.68
N SER A 424 23.23 10.37 1.37
CA SER A 424 23.89 11.45 2.08
C SER A 424 24.55 10.97 3.37
N GLU A 425 25.86 11.17 3.47
CA GLU A 425 26.61 10.89 4.70
C GLU A 425 26.30 11.88 5.83
N ARG A 426 25.78 13.06 5.49
CA ARG A 426 25.34 14.09 6.44
C ARG A 426 24.10 13.67 7.23
N MET A 427 23.35 12.71 6.69
CA MET A 427 22.19 12.13 7.38
C MET A 427 22.67 11.04 8.35
N GLY A 428 22.25 11.07 9.59
CA GLY A 428 22.53 10.02 10.55
C GLY A 428 22.03 8.65 10.07
N ASN A 429 22.65 7.57 10.56
CA ASN A 429 22.35 6.21 10.08
C ASN A 429 20.85 5.85 10.16
N GLY A 430 20.15 6.24 11.22
CA GLY A 430 18.70 6.02 11.35
C GLY A 430 17.88 6.70 10.25
N ALA A 431 18.22 7.95 9.90
CA ALA A 431 17.54 8.68 8.83
C ALA A 431 17.80 8.06 7.44
N ARG A 432 19.01 7.53 7.21
CA ARG A 432 19.34 6.82 5.96
C ARG A 432 18.57 5.52 5.81
N VAL A 433 18.43 4.76 6.90
CA VAL A 433 17.64 3.53 6.92
C VAL A 433 16.16 3.85 6.66
N LEU A 434 15.63 4.89 7.28
CA LEU A 434 14.26 5.34 7.06
C LEU A 434 14.03 5.85 5.62
N ALA A 435 15.04 6.49 5.01
CA ALA A 435 14.99 6.90 3.62
C ALA A 435 14.97 5.70 2.67
N LEU A 436 15.76 4.65 2.96
CA LEU A 436 15.72 3.40 2.21
C LEU A 436 14.34 2.71 2.36
N GLU A 437 13.84 2.60 3.58
CA GLU A 437 12.51 2.04 3.86
C GLU A 437 11.42 2.76 3.07
N SER A 438 11.44 4.10 3.07
CA SER A 438 10.50 4.93 2.32
C SER A 438 10.63 4.79 0.81
N LEU A 439 11.86 4.64 0.29
CA LEU A 439 12.11 4.35 -1.13
C LEU A 439 11.49 3.03 -1.56
N LEU A 440 11.63 1.99 -0.74
CA LEU A 440 11.11 0.66 -1.04
C LEU A 440 9.57 0.66 -1.02
N VAL A 441 8.97 1.35 -0.06
CA VAL A 441 7.50 1.55 -0.02
C VAL A 441 7.04 2.33 -1.25
N LEU A 442 7.74 3.41 -1.60
CA LEU A 442 7.43 4.20 -2.80
C LEU A 442 7.60 3.37 -4.08
N ALA A 443 8.59 2.44 -4.13
CA ALA A 443 8.76 1.52 -5.25
C ALA A 443 7.53 0.60 -5.42
N ILE A 444 7.04 0.01 -4.33
CA ILE A 444 5.81 -0.80 -4.37
C ILE A 444 4.64 0.04 -4.89
N LEU A 445 4.45 1.22 -4.33
CA LEU A 445 3.32 2.08 -4.69
C LEU A 445 3.37 2.56 -6.13
N THR A 446 4.56 2.94 -6.64
CA THR A 446 4.75 3.38 -8.03
C THR A 446 4.63 2.26 -9.03
N MET A 447 5.10 1.04 -8.71
CA MET A 447 4.85 -0.13 -9.57
C MET A 447 3.35 -0.47 -9.61
N ARG A 448 2.70 -0.41 -8.48
CA ARG A 448 1.27 -0.72 -8.39
C ARG A 448 0.36 0.34 -9.00
N CYS A 449 0.79 1.61 -9.07
CA CYS A 449 -0.03 2.68 -9.63
C CYS A 449 -0.41 2.47 -11.10
N VAL A 450 0.31 1.59 -11.81
CA VAL A 450 -0.05 1.17 -13.18
C VAL A 450 -1.31 0.28 -13.18
N PHE A 451 -1.50 -0.53 -12.12
CA PHE A 451 -2.54 -1.58 -12.06
C PHE A 451 -3.60 -1.34 -10.98
N VAL A 452 -3.45 -0.30 -10.16
CA VAL A 452 -4.37 0.03 -9.06
C VAL A 452 -4.34 1.54 -8.82
N SER A 453 -5.48 2.12 -8.47
CA SER A 453 -5.57 3.53 -8.07
C SER A 453 -5.23 3.67 -6.60
N ASN A 454 -3.94 3.87 -6.28
CA ASN A 454 -3.41 3.85 -4.92
C ASN A 454 -2.68 5.12 -4.46
N LEU A 455 -2.34 6.05 -5.35
CA LEU A 455 -1.60 7.27 -4.99
C LEU A 455 -2.52 8.45 -4.70
N THR A 456 -3.67 8.51 -5.35
CA THR A 456 -4.60 9.65 -5.32
C THR A 456 -5.87 9.38 -4.52
N ARG A 457 -6.05 8.14 -4.01
CA ARG A 457 -7.23 7.77 -3.23
C ARG A 457 -7.01 7.99 -1.75
N HIS A 458 -7.96 8.62 -1.11
CA HIS A 458 -8.02 8.75 0.33
C HIS A 458 -7.97 7.35 1.02
N PRO A 459 -7.14 7.16 2.07
CA PRO A 459 -6.28 8.16 2.70
C PRO A 459 -4.84 8.17 2.18
N ALA A 460 -4.45 7.40 1.17
CA ALA A 460 -3.11 7.31 0.58
C ALA A 460 -1.93 7.46 1.59
N LEU A 461 -2.14 7.08 2.87
CA LEU A 461 -1.22 7.37 3.98
C LEU A 461 0.22 6.90 3.73
N PRO A 462 0.46 5.67 3.20
CA PRO A 462 1.84 5.24 2.94
C PRO A 462 2.55 6.13 1.90
N PHE A 463 1.82 6.57 0.87
CA PHE A 463 2.35 7.47 -0.15
C PHE A 463 2.64 8.86 0.42
N LEU A 464 1.66 9.46 1.09
CA LEU A 464 1.78 10.79 1.67
C LEU A 464 2.84 10.85 2.77
N ALA A 465 3.00 9.78 3.57
CA ALA A 465 4.08 9.68 4.53
C ALA A 465 5.46 9.66 3.84
N ALA A 466 5.62 8.89 2.76
CA ALA A 466 6.88 8.87 1.99
C ALA A 466 7.18 10.24 1.36
N VAL A 467 6.17 10.91 0.79
CA VAL A 467 6.31 12.29 0.25
C VAL A 467 6.66 13.29 1.34
N GLY A 468 6.02 13.19 2.50
CA GLY A 468 6.32 14.04 3.66
C GLY A 468 7.75 13.88 4.14
N PHE A 469 8.26 12.66 4.18
CA PHE A 469 9.65 12.41 4.56
C PHE A 469 10.64 12.92 3.49
N ALA A 470 10.32 12.76 2.22
CA ALA A 470 11.11 13.35 1.14
C ALA A 470 11.24 14.87 1.28
N GLU A 471 10.16 15.54 1.66
CA GLU A 471 10.17 16.99 1.92
C GLU A 471 11.02 17.34 3.16
N LEU A 472 10.97 16.53 4.22
CA LEU A 472 11.81 16.72 5.40
C LEU A 472 13.30 16.60 5.03
N ILE A 473 13.67 15.58 4.24
CA ILE A 473 15.02 15.40 3.73
C ILE A 473 15.44 16.61 2.88
N ARG A 474 14.56 17.08 1.97
CA ARG A 474 14.83 18.26 1.12
C ARG A 474 15.19 19.48 1.95
N ARG A 475 14.44 19.75 3.04
CA ARG A 475 14.71 20.88 3.96
C ARG A 475 16.07 20.74 4.64
N LYS A 476 16.33 19.55 5.20
CA LYS A 476 17.62 19.26 5.87
C LYS A 476 18.83 19.39 4.95
N LEU A 477 18.73 18.91 3.72
CA LEU A 477 19.80 19.04 2.75
C LEU A 477 20.04 20.51 2.34
N LYS A 478 18.99 21.34 2.32
CA LYS A 478 19.10 22.76 2.02
C LYS A 478 19.68 23.59 3.17
N GLU A 479 19.39 23.21 4.43
CA GLU A 479 19.95 23.86 5.62
C GLU A 479 21.47 23.62 5.75
N ALA A 480 21.98 22.58 5.10
CA ALA A 480 23.37 22.18 5.17
C ALA A 480 24.24 22.68 4.01
N THR A 481 23.64 23.34 3.02
CA THR A 481 24.28 24.08 1.91
C THR A 481 24.28 25.56 2.16
#